data_5c8cc44a581b61566c63e9c6d2476549
#
_entry.id   5c8cc44a581b61566c63e9c6d2476549
#
_cell.length_a   1.000
_cell.length_b   1.000
_cell.length_c   1.000
_cell.angle_alpha   90.00
_cell.angle_beta   90.00
_cell.angle_gamma   90.00
#
_symmetry.space_group_name_H-M   'P 1'
#
loop_
_entity.id
_entity.type
_entity.pdbx_description
1 polymer ?
#
loop_
_entity_poly.entity_id
_entity_poly.type
_entity_poly.pdbx_seq_one_letter_code
_entity_poly.pdbx_strand_id
1 'polypeptide(L)'
;GKRTKLKNNPSYIVVYPNGKGIYHPKYPFGAKLNKKRLGSVPIGQKLDLNNLTSLLDNFVDVPYKWGGKSSLGFDCSGLVQSVFQVFGLELPRDSKDQWNFLEPYKIDLNKAKLGDLHFFRKNGRVVHVAISCGGLNFIHAQGYVKKESLDKEDNRFNQSLLDIYHASASIRLKFGL
;
A
#
# COMPACT_ATOMS: atom_id res chain seq x y z
N GLY A 1 12.47 -10.29 -30.32
CA GLY A 1 13.50 -10.03 -29.34
C GLY A 1 13.52 -11.14 -28.30
N LYS A 2 14.67 -11.80 -28.13
CA LYS A 2 14.86 -12.85 -27.12
C LYS A 2 14.70 -12.24 -25.72
N ARG A 3 13.68 -12.66 -24.95
CA ARG A 3 13.61 -12.38 -23.52
C ARG A 3 14.75 -13.09 -22.83
N THR A 4 15.77 -12.35 -22.42
CA THR A 4 16.81 -12.86 -21.53
C THR A 4 16.15 -13.18 -20.19
N LYS A 5 16.02 -14.46 -19.84
CA LYS A 5 15.65 -14.89 -18.48
C LYS A 5 16.70 -14.31 -17.55
N LEU A 6 16.30 -13.40 -16.65
CA LEU A 6 17.14 -12.95 -15.55
C LEU A 6 17.52 -14.18 -14.72
N LYS A 7 18.78 -14.60 -14.82
CA LYS A 7 19.31 -15.82 -14.19
C LYS A 7 19.49 -15.71 -12.67
N ASN A 8 19.20 -14.56 -12.05
CA ASN A 8 19.33 -14.38 -10.60
C ASN A 8 18.06 -13.72 -10.07
N ASN A 9 17.42 -14.37 -9.13
CA ASN A 9 16.34 -13.75 -8.36
C ASN A 9 16.86 -12.47 -7.70
N PRO A 10 16.11 -11.35 -7.76
CA PRO A 10 16.54 -10.12 -7.12
C PRO A 10 16.66 -10.35 -5.61
N SER A 11 17.74 -9.83 -5.03
CA SER A 11 18.06 -10.04 -3.61
C SER A 11 17.73 -8.81 -2.75
N TYR A 12 17.44 -7.66 -3.37
CA TYR A 12 17.20 -6.39 -2.68
C TYR A 12 16.00 -5.67 -3.26
N ILE A 13 15.33 -4.90 -2.41
CA ILE A 13 14.25 -3.99 -2.80
C ILE A 13 14.57 -2.58 -2.33
N VAL A 14 14.27 -1.58 -3.14
CA VAL A 14 14.49 -0.18 -2.79
C VAL A 14 13.42 0.28 -1.81
N VAL A 15 13.88 0.72 -0.64
CA VAL A 15 13.09 1.32 0.43
C VAL A 15 13.85 2.56 0.88
N TYR A 16 13.20 3.70 0.99
CA TYR A 16 13.86 4.93 1.43
C TYR A 16 14.02 4.95 2.95
N PRO A 17 15.22 4.67 3.51
CA PRO A 17 15.36 4.44 4.95
C PRO A 17 15.27 5.71 5.80
N ASN A 18 15.34 6.90 5.24
CA ASN A 18 15.56 8.12 6.02
C ASN A 18 14.53 9.24 5.81
N GLY A 19 13.34 8.97 5.30
CA GLY A 19 12.26 9.96 5.25
C GLY A 19 12.57 11.27 4.49
N LYS A 20 13.70 11.33 3.83
CA LYS A 20 14.12 12.49 3.04
C LYS A 20 14.15 12.15 1.56
N GLY A 21 13.05 12.48 0.91
CA GLY A 21 12.97 12.50 -0.53
C GLY A 21 12.49 11.20 -1.16
N ILE A 22 11.38 11.29 -1.81
CA ILE A 22 10.74 10.32 -2.70
C ILE A 22 11.68 9.95 -3.87
N TYR A 23 12.79 10.62 -4.01
CA TYR A 23 13.68 10.56 -5.16
C TYR A 23 14.99 9.85 -4.86
N HIS A 24 15.08 8.58 -5.24
CA HIS A 24 16.37 8.02 -5.63
C HIS A 24 16.49 8.25 -7.15
N PRO A 25 17.47 9.06 -7.62
CA PRO A 25 17.53 9.48 -9.03
C PRO A 25 17.67 8.31 -10.03
N LYS A 26 17.98 7.12 -9.56
CA LYS A 26 18.22 5.95 -10.41
C LYS A 26 17.24 4.80 -10.19
N TYR A 27 16.69 4.65 -8.97
CA TYR A 27 15.84 3.51 -8.63
C TYR A 27 14.62 3.96 -7.83
N PRO A 28 13.40 3.82 -8.35
CA PRO A 28 12.20 4.17 -7.61
C PRO A 28 11.94 3.18 -6.47
N PHE A 29 11.13 3.60 -5.50
CA PHE A 29 10.61 2.72 -4.45
C PHE A 29 10.01 1.43 -5.07
N GLY A 30 10.29 0.30 -4.44
CA GLY A 30 9.82 -1.01 -4.92
C GLY A 30 10.67 -1.62 -6.03
N ALA A 31 11.68 -0.91 -6.56
CA ALA A 31 12.58 -1.48 -7.55
C ALA A 31 13.36 -2.67 -6.96
N LYS A 32 13.32 -3.80 -7.65
CA LYS A 32 14.06 -5.03 -7.26
C LYS A 32 15.45 -5.00 -7.87
N LEU A 33 16.46 -5.26 -7.06
CA LEU A 33 17.87 -5.16 -7.42
C LEU A 33 18.61 -6.47 -7.12
N ASN A 34 19.58 -6.81 -7.97
CA ASN A 34 20.46 -7.98 -7.75
C ASN A 34 21.65 -7.67 -6.84
N LYS A 35 21.92 -6.39 -6.57
CA LYS A 35 23.01 -5.94 -5.70
C LYS A 35 22.51 -4.85 -4.76
N LYS A 36 23.05 -4.83 -3.54
CA LYS A 36 22.77 -3.77 -2.56
C LYS A 36 23.08 -2.39 -3.13
N ARG A 37 22.19 -1.43 -2.93
CA ARG A 37 22.35 -0.01 -3.26
C ARG A 37 21.92 0.85 -2.06
N LEU A 38 22.32 2.10 -2.06
CA LEU A 38 21.85 3.05 -1.06
C LEU A 38 20.32 3.07 -1.08
N GLY A 39 19.69 2.98 0.10
CA GLY A 39 18.24 2.93 0.21
C GLY A 39 17.60 1.60 -0.16
N SER A 40 18.37 0.52 -0.36
CA SER A 40 17.81 -0.82 -0.56
C SER A 40 18.05 -1.74 0.64
N VAL A 41 17.07 -2.62 0.88
CA VAL A 41 17.13 -3.66 1.92
C VAL A 41 17.05 -5.05 1.28
N PRO A 42 17.54 -6.11 1.94
CA PRO A 42 17.32 -7.47 1.47
C PRO A 42 15.82 -7.77 1.33
N ILE A 43 15.43 -8.46 0.27
CA ILE A 43 14.04 -8.93 0.11
C ILE A 43 13.76 -9.97 1.21
N GLY A 44 12.61 -9.82 1.87
CA GLY A 44 12.23 -10.67 3.00
C GLY A 44 12.80 -10.23 4.35
N GLN A 45 13.59 -9.16 4.40
CA GLN A 45 13.87 -8.50 5.67
C GLN A 45 12.54 -7.91 6.19
N LYS A 46 12.06 -8.45 7.33
CA LYS A 46 10.85 -7.92 7.98
C LYS A 46 11.16 -6.50 8.46
N LEU A 47 10.53 -5.52 7.85
CA LEU A 47 10.47 -4.18 8.42
C LEU A 47 9.42 -4.21 9.55
N ASP A 48 9.72 -3.51 10.63
CA ASP A 48 8.77 -3.33 11.71
C ASP A 48 7.57 -2.51 11.21
N LEU A 49 6.34 -3.00 11.45
CA LEU A 49 5.12 -2.25 11.13
C LEU A 49 5.06 -0.89 11.83
N ASN A 50 5.79 -0.70 12.94
CA ASN A 50 5.93 0.61 13.57
C ASN A 50 6.55 1.66 12.63
N ASN A 51 7.31 1.25 11.63
CA ASN A 51 7.85 2.14 10.60
C ASN A 51 6.88 2.41 9.45
N LEU A 52 5.71 1.78 9.44
CA LEU A 52 4.74 1.89 8.34
C LEU A 52 4.24 3.34 8.17
N THR A 53 3.95 4.05 9.27
CA THR A 53 3.49 5.44 9.19
C THR A 53 4.51 6.33 8.47
N SER A 54 5.78 6.28 8.89
CA SER A 54 6.85 7.07 8.27
C SER A 54 7.05 6.70 6.80
N LEU A 55 6.90 5.42 6.46
CA LEU A 55 6.98 4.97 5.07
C LEU A 55 5.82 5.54 4.25
N LEU A 56 4.59 5.48 4.76
CA LEU A 56 3.40 6.00 4.09
C LEU A 56 3.45 7.52 3.91
N ASP A 57 3.97 8.24 4.89
CA ASP A 57 4.12 9.70 4.83
C ASP A 57 5.03 10.16 3.68
N ASN A 58 6.02 9.35 3.32
CA ASN A 58 6.89 9.64 2.18
C ASN A 58 6.16 9.56 0.82
N PHE A 59 4.97 8.97 0.77
CA PHE A 59 4.22 8.84 -0.48
C PHE A 59 3.11 9.88 -0.63
N VAL A 60 2.81 10.67 0.39
CA VAL A 60 1.86 11.78 0.26
C VAL A 60 2.28 12.66 -0.93
N ASP A 61 1.30 13.12 -1.71
CA ASP A 61 1.44 13.91 -2.95
C ASP A 61 2.03 13.17 -4.16
N VAL A 62 2.37 11.88 -4.06
CA VAL A 62 2.73 11.09 -5.24
C VAL A 62 1.53 10.97 -6.18
N PRO A 63 1.69 11.27 -7.49
CA PRO A 63 0.58 11.27 -8.44
C PRO A 63 -0.08 9.89 -8.55
N TYR A 64 -1.40 9.89 -8.78
CA TYR A 64 -2.09 8.67 -9.21
C TYR A 64 -1.66 8.30 -10.62
N LYS A 65 -1.33 7.03 -10.82
CA LYS A 65 -1.03 6.47 -12.14
C LYS A 65 -1.67 5.11 -12.26
N TRP A 66 -2.57 4.94 -13.23
CA TRP A 66 -3.17 3.64 -13.50
C TRP A 66 -2.10 2.58 -13.78
N GLY A 67 -2.18 1.44 -13.08
CA GLY A 67 -1.15 0.40 -13.13
C GLY A 67 0.13 0.73 -12.36
N GLY A 68 0.20 1.89 -11.72
CA GLY A 68 1.39 2.38 -11.00
C GLY A 68 1.68 1.60 -9.71
N LYS A 69 2.97 1.32 -9.49
CA LYS A 69 3.48 0.54 -8.36
C LYS A 69 4.79 1.10 -7.79
N SER A 70 5.05 2.36 -7.99
CA SER A 70 6.31 2.98 -7.57
C SER A 70 6.12 4.43 -7.14
N SER A 71 7.14 5.01 -6.54
CA SER A 71 7.14 6.44 -6.20
C SER A 71 7.03 7.41 -7.39
N LEU A 72 7.03 6.89 -8.62
CA LEU A 72 6.73 7.67 -9.82
C LEU A 72 5.23 7.75 -10.14
N GLY A 73 4.42 7.07 -9.37
CA GLY A 73 2.97 7.01 -9.44
C GLY A 73 2.43 5.68 -8.93
N PHE A 74 1.35 5.74 -8.17
CA PHE A 74 0.61 4.59 -7.67
C PHE A 74 -0.83 4.63 -8.15
N ASP A 75 -1.43 3.46 -8.41
CA ASP A 75 -2.87 3.31 -8.23
C ASP A 75 -3.19 2.79 -6.82
N CYS A 76 -4.47 2.69 -6.46
CA CYS A 76 -4.89 2.35 -5.11
C CYS A 76 -4.34 1.00 -4.63
N SER A 77 -4.54 -0.05 -5.40
CA SER A 77 -4.07 -1.40 -5.05
C SER A 77 -2.58 -1.59 -5.26
N GLY A 78 -1.97 -0.84 -6.19
CA GLY A 78 -0.53 -0.80 -6.41
C GLY A 78 0.23 -0.17 -5.25
N LEU A 79 -0.31 0.89 -4.63
CA LEU A 79 0.22 1.45 -3.38
C LEU A 79 0.22 0.37 -2.28
N VAL A 80 -0.94 -0.27 -2.05
CA VAL A 80 -1.09 -1.34 -1.07
C VAL A 80 -0.09 -2.45 -1.33
N GLN A 81 -0.08 -3.03 -2.54
CA GLN A 81 0.81 -4.14 -2.89
C GLN A 81 2.28 -3.78 -2.70
N SER A 82 2.71 -2.60 -3.16
CA SER A 82 4.11 -2.19 -3.10
C SER A 82 4.59 -1.93 -1.67
N VAL A 83 3.76 -1.32 -0.84
CA VAL A 83 4.05 -1.09 0.58
C VAL A 83 4.22 -2.42 1.31
N PHE A 84 3.26 -3.32 1.19
CA PHE A 84 3.32 -4.59 1.93
C PHE A 84 4.38 -5.56 1.40
N GLN A 85 4.75 -5.47 0.13
CA GLN A 85 5.85 -6.25 -0.43
C GLN A 85 7.20 -5.93 0.25
N VAL A 86 7.40 -4.70 0.72
CA VAL A 86 8.59 -4.31 1.48
C VAL A 86 8.68 -5.08 2.79
N PHE A 87 7.54 -5.33 3.44
CA PHE A 87 7.45 -6.11 4.68
C PHE A 87 7.44 -7.63 4.43
N GLY A 88 7.66 -8.07 3.18
CA GLY A 88 7.62 -9.48 2.82
C GLY A 88 6.21 -10.08 2.75
N LEU A 89 5.17 -9.23 2.72
CA LEU A 89 3.78 -9.65 2.62
C LEU A 89 3.31 -9.55 1.17
N GLU A 90 2.95 -10.69 0.57
CA GLU A 90 2.48 -10.74 -0.80
C GLU A 90 0.96 -10.59 -0.86
N LEU A 91 0.50 -9.54 -1.53
CA LEU A 91 -0.90 -9.25 -1.80
C LEU A 91 -1.19 -9.32 -3.31
N PRO A 92 -2.41 -9.70 -3.72
CA PRO A 92 -2.82 -9.64 -5.12
C PRO A 92 -2.68 -8.24 -5.72
N ARG A 93 -2.69 -8.17 -7.07
CA ARG A 93 -2.48 -6.88 -7.77
C ARG A 93 -3.69 -5.98 -7.67
N ASP A 94 -4.89 -6.49 -7.90
CA ASP A 94 -6.09 -5.69 -8.04
C ASP A 94 -6.89 -5.61 -6.74
N SER A 95 -7.57 -4.48 -6.49
CA SER A 95 -8.34 -4.25 -5.27
C SER A 95 -9.41 -5.30 -5.02
N LYS A 96 -10.07 -5.79 -6.08
CA LYS A 96 -11.02 -6.89 -5.99
C LYS A 96 -10.37 -8.17 -5.49
N ASP A 97 -9.19 -8.50 -6.01
CA ASP A 97 -8.50 -9.73 -5.64
C ASP A 97 -7.86 -9.61 -4.25
N GLN A 98 -7.43 -8.41 -3.86
CA GLN A 98 -7.02 -8.11 -2.48
C GLN A 98 -8.17 -8.30 -1.51
N TRP A 99 -9.39 -7.86 -1.87
CA TRP A 99 -10.59 -8.12 -1.07
C TRP A 99 -10.87 -9.62 -0.95
N ASN A 100 -10.95 -10.34 -2.06
CA ASN A 100 -11.21 -11.79 -2.05
C ASN A 100 -10.19 -12.56 -1.19
N PHE A 101 -8.94 -12.12 -1.22
CA PHE A 101 -7.85 -12.71 -0.43
C PHE A 101 -7.97 -12.45 1.08
N LEU A 102 -8.55 -11.30 1.45
CA LEU A 102 -8.64 -10.83 2.85
C LEU A 102 -10.05 -10.95 3.43
N GLU A 103 -11.07 -11.27 2.65
CA GLU A 103 -12.46 -11.37 3.11
C GLU A 103 -12.64 -12.25 4.35
N PRO A 104 -11.93 -13.41 4.50
CA PRO A 104 -12.03 -14.22 5.72
C PRO A 104 -11.53 -13.52 6.99
N TYR A 105 -10.79 -12.44 6.84
CA TYR A 105 -10.19 -11.65 7.94
C TYR A 105 -10.87 -10.28 8.10
N LYS A 106 -12.14 -10.21 7.73
CA LYS A 106 -12.97 -9.03 7.91
C LYS A 106 -13.05 -8.60 9.37
N ILE A 107 -12.99 -7.30 9.59
CA ILE A 107 -13.09 -6.67 10.91
C ILE A 107 -14.05 -5.49 10.87
N ASP A 108 -14.51 -5.05 12.05
CA ASP A 108 -15.26 -3.82 12.18
C ASP A 108 -14.39 -2.60 11.85
N LEU A 109 -14.97 -1.60 11.19
CA LEU A 109 -14.27 -0.37 10.81
C LEU A 109 -13.55 0.29 11.98
N ASN A 110 -14.24 0.43 13.12
CA ASN A 110 -13.71 1.07 14.33
C ASN A 110 -12.57 0.26 15.01
N LYS A 111 -12.45 -1.01 14.67
CA LYS A 111 -11.37 -1.89 15.18
C LYS A 111 -10.16 -1.95 14.25
N ALA A 112 -10.23 -1.28 13.10
CA ALA A 112 -9.12 -1.24 12.17
C ALA A 112 -7.90 -0.55 12.82
N LYS A 113 -6.75 -1.15 12.68
CA LYS A 113 -5.47 -0.64 13.18
C LYS A 113 -4.61 -0.19 12.01
N LEU A 114 -3.52 0.49 12.29
CA LEU A 114 -2.53 0.86 11.28
C LEU A 114 -2.12 -0.37 10.44
N GLY A 115 -2.21 -0.23 9.12
CA GLY A 115 -1.88 -1.26 8.16
C GLY A 115 -3.02 -2.20 7.77
N ASP A 116 -4.18 -2.19 8.45
CA ASP A 116 -5.36 -2.89 7.96
C ASP A 116 -5.88 -2.21 6.69
N LEU A 117 -6.74 -2.88 5.93
CA LEU A 117 -7.22 -2.34 4.67
C LEU A 117 -8.70 -1.99 4.73
N HIS A 118 -9.07 -0.86 4.14
CA HIS A 118 -10.45 -0.46 3.87
C HIS A 118 -10.77 -0.67 2.41
N PHE A 119 -11.90 -1.30 2.11
CA PHE A 119 -12.36 -1.62 0.77
C PHE A 119 -13.64 -0.84 0.46
N PHE A 120 -13.73 -0.38 -0.78
CA PHE A 120 -14.83 0.44 -1.28
C PHE A 120 -15.45 -0.22 -2.50
N ARG A 121 -16.80 -0.24 -2.54
CA ARG A 121 -17.58 -1.02 -3.49
C ARG A 121 -18.58 -0.14 -4.23
N LYS A 122 -18.59 -0.24 -5.54
CA LYS A 122 -19.56 0.45 -6.39
C LYS A 122 -20.14 -0.55 -7.41
N ASN A 123 -21.44 -0.51 -7.62
CA ASN A 123 -22.14 -1.38 -8.57
C ASN A 123 -21.79 -2.88 -8.37
N GLY A 124 -21.77 -3.34 -7.12
CA GLY A 124 -21.50 -4.73 -6.78
C GLY A 124 -20.03 -5.17 -6.87
N ARG A 125 -19.08 -4.28 -7.23
CA ARG A 125 -17.66 -4.60 -7.37
C ARG A 125 -16.79 -3.75 -6.45
N VAL A 126 -15.75 -4.36 -5.86
CA VAL A 126 -14.70 -3.60 -5.17
C VAL A 126 -13.90 -2.83 -6.21
N VAL A 127 -13.89 -1.52 -6.07
CA VAL A 127 -13.29 -0.59 -7.05
C VAL A 127 -12.13 0.20 -6.48
N HIS A 128 -11.99 0.20 -5.14
CA HIS A 128 -10.94 0.97 -4.47
C HIS A 128 -10.52 0.32 -3.15
N VAL A 129 -9.29 0.63 -2.72
CA VAL A 129 -8.70 0.15 -1.47
C VAL A 129 -7.83 1.25 -0.86
N ALA A 130 -7.78 1.28 0.46
CA ALA A 130 -6.95 2.20 1.25
C ALA A 130 -6.24 1.45 2.37
N ILE A 131 -5.11 1.99 2.85
CA ILE A 131 -4.39 1.51 4.03
C ILE A 131 -4.88 2.30 5.24
N SER A 132 -5.39 1.61 6.25
CA SER A 132 -5.81 2.22 7.51
C SER A 132 -4.62 2.84 8.25
N CYS A 133 -4.84 4.06 8.72
CA CYS A 133 -3.97 4.73 9.69
C CYS A 133 -4.46 4.56 11.14
N GLY A 134 -5.51 3.75 11.33
CA GLY A 134 -6.21 3.50 12.59
C GLY A 134 -7.66 4.00 12.55
N GLY A 135 -8.61 3.11 12.88
CA GLY A 135 -10.04 3.42 12.86
C GLY A 135 -10.52 3.93 11.50
N LEU A 136 -11.12 5.09 11.49
CA LEU A 136 -11.72 5.76 10.32
C LEU A 136 -10.70 6.46 9.42
N ASN A 137 -9.44 6.61 9.86
CA ASN A 137 -8.40 7.32 9.13
C ASN A 137 -7.64 6.39 8.19
N PHE A 138 -7.30 6.86 7.01
CA PHE A 138 -6.60 6.06 6.01
C PHE A 138 -5.74 6.90 5.06
N ILE A 139 -4.84 6.21 4.35
CA ILE A 139 -4.07 6.74 3.22
C ILE A 139 -4.36 5.93 1.98
N HIS A 140 -4.51 6.59 0.84
CA HIS A 140 -4.84 5.96 -0.43
C HIS A 140 -4.34 6.76 -1.64
N ALA A 141 -4.37 6.15 -2.82
CA ALA A 141 -4.07 6.83 -4.08
C ALA A 141 -5.38 7.08 -4.87
N GLN A 142 -5.78 8.34 -4.96
CA GLN A 142 -6.92 8.82 -5.77
C GLN A 142 -6.64 10.26 -6.21
N GLY A 143 -6.34 10.46 -7.50
CA GLY A 143 -5.76 11.69 -8.02
C GLY A 143 -4.28 11.81 -7.67
N TYR A 144 -3.96 11.69 -6.41
CA TYR A 144 -2.63 11.55 -5.81
C TYR A 144 -2.73 10.77 -4.49
N VAL A 145 -1.61 10.41 -3.89
CA VAL A 145 -1.60 9.76 -2.58
C VAL A 145 -1.89 10.79 -1.50
N LYS A 146 -2.90 10.53 -0.68
CA LYS A 146 -3.36 11.46 0.36
C LYS A 146 -3.94 10.73 1.56
N LYS A 147 -4.00 11.43 2.69
CA LYS A 147 -4.68 10.99 3.91
C LYS A 147 -6.07 11.58 3.95
N GLU A 148 -7.06 10.73 4.16
CA GLU A 148 -8.47 11.10 4.32
C GLU A 148 -9.10 10.32 5.49
N SER A 149 -10.36 10.61 5.79
CA SER A 149 -11.10 10.00 6.89
C SER A 149 -12.54 9.67 6.47
N LEU A 150 -13.10 8.64 7.08
CA LEU A 150 -14.54 8.37 7.06
C LEU A 150 -15.26 8.98 8.28
N ASP A 151 -14.55 9.66 9.17
CA ASP A 151 -15.10 10.39 10.30
C ASP A 151 -15.63 11.74 9.86
N LYS A 152 -16.91 12.01 10.07
CA LYS A 152 -17.59 13.26 9.72
C LYS A 152 -17.05 14.48 10.47
N GLU A 153 -16.45 14.27 11.62
CA GLU A 153 -15.86 15.33 12.45
C GLU A 153 -14.39 15.64 12.06
N ASP A 154 -13.77 14.81 11.22
CA ASP A 154 -12.39 15.04 10.75
C ASP A 154 -12.40 16.02 9.55
N ASN A 155 -11.47 16.98 9.56
CA ASN A 155 -11.32 17.96 8.48
C ASN A 155 -10.92 17.34 7.13
N ARG A 156 -10.46 16.06 7.12
CA ARG A 156 -10.12 15.26 5.93
C ARG A 156 -11.26 14.32 5.52
N PHE A 157 -12.47 14.56 6.04
CA PHE A 157 -13.62 13.71 5.77
C PHE A 157 -13.94 13.59 4.28
N ASN A 158 -14.20 12.38 3.82
CA ASN A 158 -14.57 12.09 2.43
C ASN A 158 -15.93 11.39 2.37
N GLN A 159 -17.00 12.15 2.12
CA GLN A 159 -18.36 11.65 2.00
C GLN A 159 -18.50 10.63 0.86
N SER A 160 -17.87 10.89 -0.29
CA SER A 160 -17.99 10.02 -1.47
C SER A 160 -17.42 8.61 -1.21
N LEU A 161 -16.38 8.51 -0.39
CA LEU A 161 -15.82 7.21 0.02
C LEU A 161 -16.65 6.57 1.12
N LEU A 162 -17.21 7.35 2.04
CA LEU A 162 -18.14 6.81 3.05
C LEU A 162 -19.36 6.16 2.38
N ASP A 163 -19.93 6.80 1.36
CA ASP A 163 -21.11 6.30 0.63
C ASP A 163 -20.89 4.95 -0.06
N ILE A 164 -19.65 4.65 -0.42
CA ILE A 164 -19.28 3.40 -1.07
C ILE A 164 -18.41 2.48 -0.20
N TYR A 165 -18.25 2.82 1.09
CA TYR A 165 -17.52 1.95 2.02
C TYR A 165 -18.17 0.56 2.07
N HIS A 166 -17.34 -0.48 1.96
CA HIS A 166 -17.80 -1.86 1.94
C HIS A 166 -17.40 -2.64 3.17
N ALA A 167 -16.12 -2.66 3.49
CA ALA A 167 -15.59 -3.45 4.60
C ALA A 167 -14.15 -3.07 4.95
N SER A 168 -13.72 -3.48 6.14
CA SER A 168 -12.31 -3.50 6.52
C SER A 168 -11.82 -4.93 6.74
N ALA A 169 -10.54 -5.18 6.48
CA ALA A 169 -9.93 -6.49 6.72
C ALA A 169 -8.53 -6.35 7.34
N SER A 170 -8.18 -7.30 8.20
CA SER A 170 -6.94 -7.26 8.96
C SER A 170 -5.80 -8.00 8.27
N ILE A 171 -4.75 -7.26 7.93
CA ILE A 171 -3.47 -7.82 7.49
C ILE A 171 -2.82 -8.64 8.59
N ARG A 172 -2.90 -8.19 9.84
CA ARG A 172 -2.30 -8.89 10.98
C ARG A 172 -2.91 -10.27 11.19
N LEU A 173 -4.24 -10.37 11.15
CA LEU A 173 -4.92 -11.67 11.28
C LEU A 173 -4.57 -12.61 10.13
N LYS A 174 -4.42 -12.07 8.91
CA LYS A 174 -4.06 -12.86 7.71
C LYS A 174 -2.65 -13.44 7.81
N PHE A 175 -1.69 -12.65 8.28
CA PHE A 175 -0.28 -13.00 8.25
C PHE A 175 0.30 -13.38 9.63
N GLY A 176 -0.51 -13.38 10.70
CA GLY A 176 -0.09 -13.75 12.05
C GLY A 176 0.90 -12.74 12.68
N LEU A 177 0.64 -11.44 12.51
CA LEU A 177 1.48 -10.34 13.01
C LEU A 177 0.98 -9.75 14.32
#